data_e63a0629fb9ccd0618d433a49d79c132
#
_entry.id   e63a0629fb9ccd0618d433a49d79c132
#
_cell.length_a   1.000
_cell.length_b   1.000
_cell.length_c   1.000
_cell.angle_alpha   90.00
_cell.angle_beta   90.00
_cell.angle_gamma   90.00
#
_symmetry.space_group_name_H-M   'P 1'
#
loop_
_entity.id
_entity.type
_entity.pdbx_description
1 polymer ?
#
loop_
_entity_poly.entity_id
_entity_poly.type
_entity_poly.pdbx_seq_one_letter_code
_entity_poly.pdbx_strand_id
1 'polypeptide(L)'
;YVDDPDDRGGATNWGVTQAVYEDFVGYKCDKEEIKNMDEETAKEIYHEKFWKPSRADQLPAEVRETYFDMVVNHGQGGAVKILQQACNNKRKPDNYIDVDGGIGPNTIRAAKNLKNWELQVERSGYYWNLVFKGSKYTQRTSQVKFIRGWIRRCFKL
;
A
#
# COMPACT_ATOMS: atom_id res chain seq x y z
N TYR A 1 8.05 -10.48 -16.03
CA TYR A 1 8.69 -9.26 -16.54
C TYR A 1 7.74 -8.47 -17.44
N VAL A 2 7.68 -7.17 -17.26
CA VAL A 2 6.91 -6.22 -18.07
C VAL A 2 7.77 -4.99 -18.33
N ASP A 3 7.76 -4.51 -19.57
CA ASP A 3 8.43 -3.27 -19.98
C ASP A 3 7.47 -2.51 -20.89
N ASP A 4 6.62 -1.70 -20.28
CA ASP A 4 5.64 -0.86 -21.01
C ASP A 4 6.22 0.56 -21.12
N PRO A 5 6.47 1.08 -22.33
CA PRO A 5 6.99 2.44 -22.51
C PRO A 5 6.07 3.54 -22.00
N ASP A 6 4.77 3.26 -21.80
CA ASP A 6 3.81 4.18 -21.23
C ASP A 6 3.75 4.11 -19.69
N ASP A 7 4.43 3.12 -19.06
CA ASP A 7 4.52 3.01 -17.61
C ASP A 7 5.68 3.87 -17.09
N ARG A 8 5.34 4.84 -16.24
CA ARG A 8 6.32 5.72 -15.61
C ARG A 8 7.27 4.98 -14.65
N GLY A 9 6.93 3.77 -14.24
CA GLY A 9 7.75 2.92 -13.38
C GLY A 9 8.90 2.23 -14.09
N GLY A 10 8.92 2.25 -15.45
CA GLY A 10 9.90 1.56 -16.25
C GLY A 10 9.76 0.03 -16.23
N ALA A 11 10.82 -0.67 -16.57
CA ALA A 11 10.86 -2.13 -16.56
C ALA A 11 10.52 -2.67 -15.16
N THR A 12 9.72 -3.73 -15.10
CA THR A 12 9.23 -4.34 -13.87
C THR A 12 9.36 -5.86 -13.93
N ASN A 13 9.93 -6.47 -12.91
CA ASN A 13 9.98 -7.92 -12.78
C ASN A 13 9.60 -8.33 -11.35
N TRP A 14 8.83 -9.41 -11.18
CA TRP A 14 8.30 -9.85 -9.88
C TRP A 14 7.54 -8.75 -9.12
N GLY A 15 6.99 -7.74 -9.81
CA GLY A 15 6.35 -6.57 -9.20
C GLY A 15 7.33 -5.51 -8.67
N VAL A 16 8.64 -5.70 -8.80
CA VAL A 16 9.69 -4.74 -8.46
C VAL A 16 10.02 -3.90 -9.69
N THR A 17 9.86 -2.57 -9.58
CA THR A 17 10.24 -1.65 -10.65
C THR A 17 11.73 -1.44 -10.69
N GLN A 18 12.27 -1.05 -11.85
CA GLN A 18 13.69 -0.74 -12.02
C GLN A 18 14.18 0.28 -10.97
N ALA A 19 13.40 1.31 -10.71
CA ALA A 19 13.76 2.34 -9.73
C ALA A 19 13.92 1.77 -8.30
N VAL A 20 13.04 0.83 -7.89
CA VAL A 20 13.13 0.16 -6.58
C VAL A 20 14.34 -0.76 -6.51
N TYR A 21 14.63 -1.48 -7.60
CA TYR A 21 15.81 -2.33 -7.69
C TYR A 21 17.09 -1.51 -7.58
N GLU A 22 17.23 -0.44 -8.36
CA GLU A 22 18.39 0.47 -8.33
C GLU A 22 18.60 1.09 -6.94
N ASP A 23 17.52 1.46 -6.24
CA ASP A 23 17.61 1.95 -4.86
C ASP A 23 18.07 0.86 -3.88
N PHE A 24 17.77 -0.40 -4.16
CA PHE A 24 18.20 -1.54 -3.36
C PHE A 24 19.68 -1.87 -3.56
N VAL A 25 20.13 -1.98 -4.83
CA VAL A 25 21.51 -2.34 -5.15
C VAL A 25 22.49 -1.17 -5.04
N GLY A 26 22.00 0.07 -5.08
CA GLY A 26 22.81 1.29 -4.92
C GLY A 26 23.48 1.78 -6.20
N TYR A 27 23.12 1.24 -7.35
CA TYR A 27 23.65 1.66 -8.65
C TYR A 27 22.57 1.64 -9.75
N LYS A 28 22.85 2.28 -10.90
CA LYS A 28 21.96 2.25 -12.06
C LYS A 28 22.16 0.96 -12.85
N CYS A 29 21.07 0.28 -13.14
CA CYS A 29 21.07 -0.98 -13.90
C CYS A 29 20.41 -0.81 -15.28
N ASP A 30 20.66 -1.75 -16.17
CA ASP A 30 19.95 -1.85 -17.43
C ASP A 30 18.69 -2.74 -17.32
N LYS A 31 17.91 -2.78 -18.40
CA LYS A 31 16.67 -3.56 -18.44
C LYS A 31 16.91 -5.07 -18.43
N GLU A 32 18.05 -5.55 -18.93
CA GLU A 32 18.39 -6.97 -18.93
C GLU A 32 18.68 -7.45 -17.50
N GLU A 33 19.29 -6.62 -16.66
CA GLU A 33 19.52 -6.94 -15.26
C GLU A 33 18.20 -7.10 -14.51
N ILE A 34 17.23 -6.18 -14.70
CA ILE A 34 15.88 -6.31 -14.13
C ILE A 34 15.18 -7.57 -14.62
N LYS A 35 15.26 -7.88 -15.91
CA LYS A 35 14.65 -9.06 -16.51
C LYS A 35 15.20 -10.36 -15.93
N ASN A 36 16.48 -10.38 -15.60
CA ASN A 36 17.20 -11.54 -15.05
C ASN A 36 17.14 -11.62 -13.51
N MET A 37 16.52 -10.64 -12.84
CA MET A 37 16.32 -10.70 -11.38
C MET A 37 15.52 -11.93 -11.00
N ASP A 38 16.05 -12.73 -10.08
CA ASP A 38 15.39 -13.92 -9.58
C ASP A 38 14.33 -13.61 -8.49
N GLU A 39 13.53 -14.60 -8.16
CA GLU A 39 12.46 -14.46 -7.17
C GLU A 39 13.01 -14.21 -5.75
N GLU A 40 14.16 -14.79 -5.40
CA GLU A 40 14.75 -14.61 -4.07
C GLU A 40 15.24 -13.17 -3.88
N THR A 41 15.87 -12.58 -4.87
CA THR A 41 16.25 -11.16 -4.87
C THR A 41 15.00 -10.28 -4.73
N ALA A 42 13.92 -10.60 -5.46
CA ALA A 42 12.67 -9.85 -5.33
C ALA A 42 12.08 -9.94 -3.92
N LYS A 43 12.09 -11.13 -3.29
CA LYS A 43 11.65 -11.32 -1.90
C LYS A 43 12.48 -10.52 -0.91
N GLU A 44 13.80 -10.48 -1.10
CA GLU A 44 14.69 -9.70 -0.27
C GLU A 44 14.38 -8.20 -0.37
N ILE A 45 14.15 -7.69 -1.58
CA ILE A 45 13.73 -6.30 -1.82
C ILE A 45 12.42 -6.00 -1.10
N TYR A 46 11.40 -6.87 -1.24
CA TYR A 46 10.14 -6.68 -0.52
C TYR A 46 10.34 -6.67 0.99
N HIS A 47 11.20 -7.51 1.51
CA HIS A 47 11.50 -7.56 2.93
C HIS A 47 12.21 -6.29 3.42
N GLU A 48 13.28 -5.88 2.75
CA GLU A 48 14.11 -4.75 3.19
C GLU A 48 13.45 -3.38 2.94
N LYS A 49 12.84 -3.20 1.75
CA LYS A 49 12.29 -1.90 1.34
C LYS A 49 10.84 -1.66 1.75
N PHE A 50 10.07 -2.72 2.00
CA PHE A 50 8.64 -2.60 2.32
C PHE A 50 8.28 -3.21 3.67
N TRP A 51 8.66 -4.46 3.95
CA TRP A 51 8.26 -5.15 5.18
C TRP A 51 8.86 -4.52 6.43
N LYS A 52 10.18 -4.44 6.52
CA LYS A 52 10.85 -3.87 7.69
C LYS A 52 10.42 -2.43 8.00
N PRO A 53 10.45 -1.48 7.03
CA PRO A 53 10.03 -0.12 7.30
C PRO A 53 8.55 0.00 7.69
N SER A 54 7.70 -0.87 7.17
CA SER A 54 6.26 -0.86 7.47
C SER A 54 5.92 -1.23 8.91
N ARG A 55 6.81 -1.93 9.63
CA ARG A 55 6.56 -2.48 10.96
C ARG A 55 5.31 -3.36 11.02
N ALA A 56 4.97 -4.03 9.92
CA ALA A 56 3.80 -4.88 9.81
C ALA A 56 3.80 -6.03 10.84
N ASP A 57 5.00 -6.52 11.20
CA ASP A 57 5.21 -7.55 12.23
C ASP A 57 4.68 -7.14 13.61
N GLN A 58 4.58 -5.83 13.90
CA GLN A 58 4.10 -5.29 15.16
C GLN A 58 2.57 -5.07 15.20
N LEU A 59 1.90 -5.26 14.06
CA LEU A 59 0.44 -5.18 13.97
C LEU A 59 -0.21 -6.53 14.30
N PRO A 60 -1.49 -6.53 14.73
CA PRO A 60 -2.25 -7.77 14.91
C PRO A 60 -2.22 -8.64 13.66
N ALA A 61 -2.08 -9.96 13.83
CA ALA A 61 -2.01 -10.91 12.72
C ALA A 61 -3.21 -10.77 11.74
N GLU A 62 -4.39 -10.46 12.28
CA GLU A 62 -5.64 -10.30 11.53
C GLU A 62 -5.57 -9.20 10.46
N VAL A 63 -4.83 -8.11 10.69
CA VAL A 63 -4.74 -6.97 9.77
C VAL A 63 -3.43 -6.90 9.00
N ARG A 64 -2.45 -7.68 9.40
CA ARG A 64 -1.06 -7.61 8.94
C ARG A 64 -0.92 -7.80 7.43
N GLU A 65 -1.54 -8.85 6.89
CA GLU A 65 -1.50 -9.15 5.46
C GLU A 65 -2.12 -8.01 4.63
N THR A 66 -3.32 -7.57 5.01
CA THR A 66 -4.02 -6.48 4.33
C THR A 66 -3.23 -5.17 4.41
N TYR A 67 -2.68 -4.86 5.59
CA TYR A 67 -1.86 -3.67 5.76
C TYR A 67 -0.60 -3.73 4.89
N PHE A 68 0.10 -4.88 4.85
CA PHE A 68 1.30 -5.01 4.03
C PHE A 68 0.98 -4.91 2.52
N ASP A 69 -0.10 -5.52 2.05
CA ASP A 69 -0.57 -5.32 0.68
C ASP A 69 -0.87 -3.84 0.37
N MET A 70 -1.40 -3.10 1.35
CA MET A 70 -1.58 -1.65 1.20
C MET A 70 -0.25 -0.90 1.12
N VAL A 71 0.76 -1.29 1.90
CA VAL A 71 2.11 -0.68 1.83
C VAL A 71 2.70 -0.81 0.44
N VAL A 72 2.59 -2.00 -0.16
CA VAL A 72 3.08 -2.25 -1.53
C VAL A 72 2.30 -1.44 -2.57
N ASN A 73 0.96 -1.35 -2.44
CA ASN A 73 0.11 -0.74 -3.48
C ASN A 73 -0.10 0.78 -3.33
N HIS A 74 -0.03 1.33 -2.11
CA HIS A 74 -0.31 2.75 -1.82
C HIS A 74 0.91 3.51 -1.32
N GLY A 75 2.03 2.82 -1.14
CA GLY A 75 3.19 3.31 -0.40
C GLY A 75 2.93 3.35 1.11
N GLN A 76 4.00 3.37 1.90
CA GLN A 76 3.92 3.29 3.36
C GLN A 76 3.06 4.40 3.97
N GLY A 77 3.30 5.65 3.61
CA GLY A 77 2.54 6.79 4.16
C GLY A 77 1.04 6.71 3.87
N GLY A 78 0.67 6.26 2.66
CA GLY A 78 -0.73 6.04 2.27
C GLY A 78 -1.37 4.91 3.08
N ALA A 79 -0.70 3.78 3.20
CA ALA A 79 -1.17 2.63 3.98
C ALA A 79 -1.37 2.97 5.46
N VAL A 80 -0.40 3.71 6.05
CA VAL A 80 -0.50 4.11 7.46
C VAL A 80 -1.64 5.09 7.68
N LYS A 81 -1.90 6.05 6.79
CA LYS A 81 -3.05 6.95 6.91
C LYS A 81 -4.38 6.21 6.87
N ILE A 82 -4.52 5.22 6.00
CA ILE A 82 -5.72 4.37 5.96
C ILE A 82 -5.87 3.58 7.27
N LEU A 83 -4.78 3.01 7.79
CA LEU A 83 -4.76 2.31 9.08
C LEU A 83 -5.17 3.23 10.24
N GLN A 84 -4.60 4.43 10.32
CA GLN A 84 -4.90 5.43 11.35
C GLN A 84 -6.36 5.86 11.29
N GLN A 85 -6.90 6.08 10.10
CA GLN A 85 -8.31 6.42 9.92
C GLN A 85 -9.22 5.27 10.35
N ALA A 86 -8.92 4.03 9.98
CA ALA A 86 -9.65 2.85 10.44
C ALA A 86 -9.65 2.73 11.97
N CYS A 87 -8.53 3.02 12.61
CA CYS A 87 -8.43 3.07 14.08
C CYS A 87 -9.32 4.16 14.68
N ASN A 88 -9.38 5.34 14.07
CA ASN A 88 -10.15 6.47 14.56
C ASN A 88 -11.66 6.24 14.42
N ASN A 89 -12.12 5.53 13.39
CA ASN A 89 -13.54 5.21 13.19
C ASN A 89 -14.15 4.41 14.36
N LYS A 90 -13.34 3.78 15.20
CA LYS A 90 -13.75 3.04 16.41
C LYS A 90 -13.65 3.87 17.69
N ARG A 91 -13.26 5.12 17.63
CA ARG A 91 -12.91 5.95 18.78
C ARG A 91 -13.82 7.15 18.90
N LYS A 92 -13.88 7.71 20.11
CA LYS A 92 -14.47 9.04 20.31
C LYS A 92 -13.47 10.11 19.85
N PRO A 93 -13.94 11.28 19.38
CA PRO A 93 -13.07 12.36 18.88
C PRO A 93 -11.92 12.72 19.82
N ASP A 94 -12.17 12.79 21.13
CA ASP A 94 -11.18 13.13 22.16
C ASP A 94 -10.03 12.11 22.28
N ASN A 95 -10.19 10.92 21.68
CA ASN A 95 -9.22 9.83 21.69
C ASN A 95 -8.66 9.51 20.30
N TYR A 96 -8.83 10.40 19.32
CA TYR A 96 -8.25 10.19 18.00
C TYR A 96 -6.74 10.25 18.05
N ILE A 97 -6.11 9.41 17.23
CA ILE A 97 -4.69 9.53 16.90
C ILE A 97 -4.53 10.39 15.66
N ASP A 98 -3.37 11.01 15.52
CA ASP A 98 -3.05 11.79 14.31
C ASP A 98 -3.02 10.90 13.06
N VAL A 99 -3.55 11.43 11.95
CA VAL A 99 -3.51 10.78 10.64
C VAL A 99 -2.36 11.39 9.84
N ASP A 100 -1.15 11.15 10.32
CA ASP A 100 0.10 11.73 9.80
C ASP A 100 0.83 10.84 8.78
N GLY A 101 0.48 9.55 8.73
CA GLY A 101 1.14 8.55 7.87
C GLY A 101 2.41 7.95 8.50
N GLY A 102 2.67 8.22 9.79
CA GLY A 102 3.78 7.64 10.55
C GLY A 102 3.37 6.39 11.32
N ILE A 103 4.10 5.29 11.16
CA ILE A 103 3.87 4.05 11.90
C ILE A 103 4.64 4.07 13.23
N GLY A 104 4.04 4.71 14.23
CA GLY A 104 4.61 4.85 15.57
C GLY A 104 3.90 3.99 16.62
N PRO A 105 4.41 4.02 17.89
CA PRO A 105 3.80 3.25 18.99
C PRO A 105 2.31 3.55 19.22
N ASN A 106 1.88 4.79 18.99
CA ASN A 106 0.48 5.20 19.14
C ASN A 106 -0.40 4.52 18.09
N THR A 107 0.03 4.50 16.82
CA THR A 107 -0.68 3.83 15.74
C THR A 107 -0.76 2.32 15.99
N ILE A 108 0.36 1.68 16.37
CA ILE A 108 0.41 0.24 16.67
C ILE A 108 -0.53 -0.10 17.84
N ARG A 109 -0.50 0.68 18.91
CA ARG A 109 -1.42 0.50 20.06
C ARG A 109 -2.87 0.69 19.65
N ALA A 110 -3.16 1.68 18.81
CA ALA A 110 -4.50 1.96 18.32
C ALA A 110 -5.06 0.81 17.47
N ALA A 111 -4.21 0.14 16.70
CA ALA A 111 -4.58 -0.98 15.84
C ALA A 111 -4.82 -2.30 16.59
N LYS A 112 -4.50 -2.41 17.89
CA LYS A 112 -4.51 -3.67 18.66
C LYS A 112 -5.81 -4.48 18.53
N ASN A 113 -6.95 -3.80 18.46
CA ASN A 113 -8.29 -4.44 18.38
C ASN A 113 -8.96 -4.20 17.01
N LEU A 114 -8.20 -3.77 16.00
CA LEU A 114 -8.72 -3.54 14.66
C LEU A 114 -8.99 -4.87 13.98
N LYS A 115 -10.15 -4.99 13.35
CA LYS A 115 -10.55 -6.14 12.56
C LYS A 115 -10.21 -5.94 11.09
N ASN A 116 -9.91 -7.02 10.39
CA ASN A 116 -9.54 -6.93 8.98
C ASN A 116 -10.64 -6.26 8.13
N TRP A 117 -11.90 -6.59 8.36
CA TRP A 117 -13.01 -5.98 7.62
C TRP A 117 -13.11 -4.45 7.81
N GLU A 118 -12.76 -3.92 8.99
CA GLU A 118 -12.76 -2.49 9.28
C GLU A 118 -11.68 -1.77 8.45
N LEU A 119 -10.50 -2.40 8.36
CA LEU A 119 -9.41 -1.90 7.53
C LEU A 119 -9.78 -1.94 6.03
N GLN A 120 -10.45 -3.01 5.59
CA GLN A 120 -10.90 -3.15 4.20
C GLN A 120 -11.98 -2.12 3.82
N VAL A 121 -12.90 -1.82 4.74
CA VAL A 121 -13.90 -0.75 4.53
C VAL A 121 -13.20 0.60 4.32
N GLU A 122 -12.23 0.95 5.16
CA GLU A 122 -11.50 2.21 5.02
C GLU A 122 -10.67 2.24 3.73
N ARG A 123 -10.03 1.13 3.37
CA ARG A 123 -9.32 0.98 2.10
C ARG A 123 -10.24 1.19 0.89
N SER A 124 -11.45 0.66 0.92
CA SER A 124 -12.43 0.84 -0.16
C SER A 124 -12.88 2.31 -0.28
N GLY A 125 -13.02 3.01 0.85
CA GLY A 125 -13.25 4.45 0.89
C GLY A 125 -12.09 5.26 0.26
N TYR A 126 -10.86 4.86 0.51
CA TYR A 126 -9.69 5.45 -0.15
C TYR A 126 -9.76 5.29 -1.68
N TYR A 127 -10.06 4.10 -2.21
CA TYR A 127 -10.22 3.88 -3.64
C TYR A 127 -11.38 4.68 -4.24
N TRP A 128 -12.50 4.76 -3.50
CA TRP A 128 -13.61 5.60 -3.89
C TRP A 128 -13.18 7.06 -4.08
N ASN A 129 -12.44 7.60 -3.12
CA ASN A 129 -11.93 8.97 -3.18
C ASN A 129 -10.90 9.23 -4.30
N LEU A 130 -10.18 8.19 -4.76
CA LEU A 130 -9.32 8.32 -5.95
C LEU A 130 -10.13 8.55 -7.23
N VAL A 131 -11.32 7.96 -7.33
CA VAL A 131 -12.20 8.05 -8.50
C VAL A 131 -13.12 9.25 -8.43
N PHE A 132 -13.71 9.49 -7.25
CA PHE A 132 -14.72 10.53 -7.03
C PHE A 132 -14.16 11.60 -6.11
N LYS A 133 -13.87 12.77 -6.65
CA LYS A 133 -13.30 13.89 -5.88
C LYS A 133 -14.38 14.94 -5.58
N GLY A 134 -14.68 15.14 -4.29
CA GLY A 134 -15.53 16.23 -3.79
C GLY A 134 -17.03 15.97 -3.88
N SER A 135 -17.83 16.94 -3.41
CA SER A 135 -19.29 16.84 -3.27
C SER A 135 -20.08 16.80 -4.58
N LYS A 136 -19.44 16.94 -5.73
CA LYS A 136 -20.07 16.95 -7.06
C LYS A 136 -19.77 15.70 -7.90
N TYR A 137 -19.32 14.60 -7.31
CA TYR A 137 -19.02 13.33 -8.01
C TYR A 137 -18.24 13.51 -9.33
N THR A 138 -17.26 14.40 -9.35
CA THR A 138 -16.40 14.58 -10.53
C THR A 138 -15.53 13.34 -10.71
N GLN A 139 -15.87 12.50 -11.67
CA GLN A 139 -15.13 11.31 -12.03
C GLN A 139 -13.74 11.66 -12.57
N ARG A 140 -12.71 11.05 -11.99
CA ARG A 140 -11.41 10.96 -12.66
C ARG A 140 -11.48 9.82 -13.67
N THR A 141 -11.85 10.13 -14.91
CA THR A 141 -12.10 9.13 -15.97
C THR A 141 -10.94 8.15 -16.16
N SER A 142 -9.70 8.60 -15.97
CA SER A 142 -8.51 7.75 -16.07
C SER A 142 -8.42 6.67 -14.96
N GLN A 143 -9.10 6.85 -13.83
CA GLN A 143 -9.07 5.93 -12.69
C GLN A 143 -10.28 4.99 -12.63
N VAL A 144 -11.38 5.34 -13.30
CA VAL A 144 -12.64 4.54 -13.29
C VAL A 144 -12.41 3.11 -13.75
N LYS A 145 -11.58 2.90 -14.76
CA LYS A 145 -11.27 1.56 -15.30
C LYS A 145 -10.66 0.60 -14.28
N PHE A 146 -10.02 1.11 -13.24
CA PHE A 146 -9.33 0.30 -12.22
C PHE A 146 -10.21 0.00 -11.00
N ILE A 147 -11.29 0.78 -10.74
CA ILE A 147 -12.06 0.68 -9.49
C ILE A 147 -12.59 -0.72 -9.22
N ARG A 148 -13.04 -1.44 -10.26
CA ARG A 148 -13.56 -2.81 -10.11
C ARG A 148 -12.48 -3.78 -9.59
N GLY A 149 -11.25 -3.66 -10.11
CA GLY A 149 -10.11 -4.47 -9.64
C GLY A 149 -9.71 -4.11 -8.21
N TRP A 150 -9.73 -2.82 -7.88
CA TRP A 150 -9.42 -2.35 -6.52
C TRP A 150 -10.43 -2.83 -5.48
N ILE A 151 -11.73 -2.75 -5.79
CA ILE A 151 -12.78 -3.23 -4.88
C ILE A 151 -12.69 -4.75 -4.71
N ARG A 152 -12.44 -5.51 -5.79
CA ARG A 152 -12.21 -6.95 -5.69
C ARG A 152 -11.04 -7.29 -4.75
N ARG A 153 -9.95 -6.54 -4.82
CA ARG A 153 -8.79 -6.70 -3.91
C ARG A 153 -9.17 -6.46 -2.45
N CYS A 154 -10.03 -5.47 -2.14
CA CYS A 154 -10.50 -5.23 -0.78
C CYS A 154 -11.26 -6.42 -0.19
N PHE A 155 -12.09 -7.07 -0.97
CA PHE A 155 -13.01 -8.09 -0.48
C PHE A 155 -12.65 -9.52 -0.92
N LYS A 156 -11.50 -9.72 -1.60
CA LYS A 156 -11.05 -11.03 -2.13
C LYS A 156 -12.13 -11.73 -2.97
N LEU A 157 -12.89 -10.94 -3.80
CA LEU A 157 -13.96 -11.42 -4.68
C LEU A 157 -13.41 -11.95 -6.00
#